data_811eb149b8624572e0cffab52466235f
#
_entry.id   811eb149b8624572e0cffab52466235f
#
_cell.length_a   1.000
_cell.length_b   1.000
_cell.length_c   1.000
_cell.angle_alpha   90.00
_cell.angle_beta   90.00
_cell.angle_gamma   90.00
#
_symmetry.space_group_name_H-M   'P 1'
#
loop_
_entity.id
_entity.type
_entity.pdbx_description
1 polymer ?
#
loop_
_entity_poly.entity_id
_entity_poly.type
_entity_poly.pdbx_seq_one_letter_code
_entity_poly.pdbx_strand_id
1 'polypeptide(L)'
;MSRSTRRKASVGPSLGRRSATQPAARPDRPVATGGRRHDSIRTELQGSARKTPGLRRSDAVGIQWDTTLLPTIMTLWHEDPLYRDASHQPSRLRLRARGPCLAQLIRRASGRSDPRLIARALVQSGAVRRRGPWYEPARRFVSFKDQPRAALAHTLMSARALLGTIEHNLHTSDPREALLERVAFNSRIPVSALPTVHRYMKREGDNLLARIDAYLKRREGLAGSEPTVLVGFAAFAFED
;
A
#
# COMPACT_ATOMS: atom_id res chain seq x y z
N MET A 1 -35.10 -50.57 -28.93
CA MET A 1 -36.15 -51.06 -27.98
C MET A 1 -36.18 -50.04 -26.81
N SER A 2 -37.07 -49.07 -26.97
CA SER A 2 -38.38 -48.88 -26.33
C SER A 2 -38.35 -49.06 -24.81
N ARG A 3 -38.54 -47.98 -24.03
CA ARG A 3 -39.86 -47.52 -23.58
C ARG A 3 -39.73 -46.22 -22.73
N SER A 4 -40.48 -45.25 -23.19
CA SER A 4 -41.07 -44.09 -22.53
C SER A 4 -41.95 -44.49 -21.32
N THR A 5 -41.93 -43.67 -20.27
CA THR A 5 -43.10 -43.48 -19.39
C THR A 5 -43.22 -42.05 -18.89
N ARG A 6 -44.25 -41.39 -19.38
CA ARG A 6 -44.90 -40.16 -18.92
C ARG A 6 -45.76 -40.47 -17.67
N ARG A 7 -45.77 -39.56 -16.68
CA ARG A 7 -46.90 -39.31 -15.75
C ARG A 7 -46.82 -37.87 -15.28
N LYS A 8 -47.69 -37.09 -15.70
CA LYS A 8 -49.07 -36.65 -15.36
C LYS A 8 -49.11 -35.75 -14.13
N ALA A 9 -49.63 -34.55 -14.44
CA ALA A 9 -49.95 -33.43 -13.58
C ALA A 9 -51.05 -33.76 -12.54
N SER A 10 -51.07 -33.09 -11.42
CA SER A 10 -52.26 -32.85 -10.63
C SER A 10 -52.35 -31.37 -10.21
N VAL A 11 -53.54 -30.87 -10.47
CA VAL A 11 -54.04 -29.51 -10.29
C VAL A 11 -54.75 -29.39 -8.94
N GLY A 12 -54.54 -28.22 -8.27
CA GLY A 12 -55.50 -27.53 -7.42
C GLY A 12 -55.32 -27.64 -5.91
N PRO A 13 -55.92 -26.74 -5.12
CA PRO A 13 -56.80 -25.63 -5.47
C PRO A 13 -56.41 -24.29 -4.84
N SER A 14 -57.03 -23.24 -5.41
CA SER A 14 -57.07 -21.86 -4.96
C SER A 14 -57.81 -21.67 -3.62
N LEU A 15 -57.26 -20.87 -2.72
CA LEU A 15 -58.07 -20.21 -1.67
C LEU A 15 -57.32 -18.97 -1.11
N GLY A 16 -58.00 -17.82 -1.20
CA GLY A 16 -58.04 -16.87 -0.12
C GLY A 16 -57.36 -15.55 -0.35
N ARG A 17 -58.01 -14.63 -1.10
CA ARG A 17 -57.79 -13.17 -0.98
C ARG A 17 -58.06 -12.75 0.47
N ARG A 18 -57.05 -12.26 1.18
CA ARG A 18 -57.24 -11.35 2.31
C ARG A 18 -56.63 -9.99 1.98
N SER A 19 -57.48 -9.00 1.85
CA SER A 19 -57.14 -7.57 1.82
C SER A 19 -56.47 -7.22 3.14
N ALA A 20 -55.20 -6.84 3.10
CA ALA A 20 -54.54 -6.17 4.20
C ALA A 20 -54.39 -4.69 3.88
N THR A 21 -55.07 -3.90 4.66
CA THR A 21 -55.11 -2.44 4.71
C THR A 21 -53.71 -1.86 4.81
N GLN A 22 -53.36 -1.00 3.85
CA GLN A 22 -52.14 -0.20 3.91
C GLN A 22 -52.27 0.82 5.05
N PRO A 23 -51.26 0.93 5.93
CA PRO A 23 -51.12 2.10 6.81
C PRO A 23 -50.57 3.28 6.05
N ALA A 24 -51.14 4.45 6.30
CA ALA A 24 -50.88 5.74 5.70
C ALA A 24 -49.37 6.12 5.75
N ALA A 25 -48.90 6.69 4.64
CA ALA A 25 -47.58 7.30 4.49
C ALA A 25 -47.39 8.44 5.51
N ARG A 26 -46.34 8.38 6.31
CA ARG A 26 -45.84 9.51 7.08
C ARG A 26 -45.06 10.46 6.15
N PRO A 27 -45.17 11.79 6.33
CA PRO A 27 -44.46 12.74 5.50
C PRO A 27 -42.93 12.65 5.73
N ASP A 28 -42.19 12.74 4.64
CA ASP A 28 -40.74 12.78 4.56
C ASP A 28 -40.16 13.86 5.48
N ARG A 29 -39.31 13.41 6.43
CA ARG A 29 -38.33 14.28 7.09
C ARG A 29 -37.17 14.48 6.13
N PRO A 30 -36.69 15.71 5.91
CA PRO A 30 -35.53 15.96 5.08
C PRO A 30 -34.31 15.30 5.73
N VAL A 31 -33.67 14.38 4.99
CA VAL A 31 -32.38 13.82 5.32
C VAL A 31 -31.35 14.96 5.31
N ALA A 32 -30.88 15.33 6.49
CA ALA A 32 -29.82 16.32 6.64
C ALA A 32 -28.56 15.80 5.92
N THR A 33 -28.22 16.47 4.83
CA THR A 33 -27.04 16.25 4.00
C THR A 33 -25.77 16.19 4.86
N GLY A 34 -25.05 15.07 4.75
CA GLY A 34 -23.85 14.73 5.50
C GLY A 34 -22.60 15.59 5.28
N GLY A 35 -22.74 16.82 4.75
CA GLY A 35 -21.63 17.74 4.47
C GLY A 35 -20.84 18.23 5.71
N ARG A 36 -21.49 18.31 6.88
CA ARG A 36 -20.82 18.88 8.06
C ARG A 36 -19.85 17.96 8.80
N ARG A 37 -19.94 16.63 8.60
CA ARG A 37 -19.00 15.68 9.26
C ARG A 37 -17.68 15.56 8.51
N HIS A 38 -17.68 15.73 7.20
CA HIS A 38 -16.44 15.67 6.40
C HIS A 38 -15.54 16.88 6.63
N ASP A 39 -16.10 18.07 6.81
CA ASP A 39 -15.32 19.27 7.14
C ASP A 39 -14.70 19.19 8.54
N SER A 40 -15.37 18.52 9.49
CA SER A 40 -14.84 18.29 10.84
C SER A 40 -13.58 17.41 10.82
N ILE A 41 -13.60 16.28 10.12
CA ILE A 41 -12.44 15.36 10.03
C ILE A 41 -11.27 16.04 9.29
N ARG A 42 -11.55 16.78 8.22
CA ARG A 42 -10.53 17.54 7.49
C ARG A 42 -9.91 18.65 8.35
N THR A 43 -10.71 19.32 9.13
CA THR A 43 -10.26 20.36 10.08
C THR A 43 -9.48 19.78 11.25
N GLU A 44 -9.86 18.63 11.79
CA GLU A 44 -9.13 17.95 12.85
C GLU A 44 -7.78 17.40 12.39
N LEU A 45 -7.72 16.78 11.20
CA LEU A 45 -6.46 16.32 10.61
C LEU A 45 -5.52 17.49 10.27
N GLN A 46 -6.06 18.60 9.75
CA GLN A 46 -5.29 19.81 9.50
C GLN A 46 -4.89 20.54 10.80
N GLY A 47 -5.74 20.52 11.80
CA GLY A 47 -5.47 21.09 13.14
C GLY A 47 -4.42 20.30 13.91
N SER A 48 -4.42 18.96 13.80
CA SER A 48 -3.43 18.09 14.42
C SER A 48 -2.03 18.27 13.79
N ALA A 49 -1.96 18.48 12.48
CA ALA A 49 -0.71 18.79 11.77
C ALA A 49 -0.12 20.17 12.18
N ARG A 50 -0.96 21.10 12.63
CA ARG A 50 -0.54 22.44 13.09
C ARG A 50 -0.06 22.47 14.56
N LYS A 51 -0.41 21.47 15.37
CA LYS A 51 -0.09 21.42 16.81
C LYS A 51 1.16 20.60 17.14
N THR A 52 1.86 20.03 16.15
CA THR A 52 3.15 19.37 16.41
C THR A 52 4.24 20.43 16.50
N PRO A 53 4.78 20.75 17.70
CA PRO A 53 5.80 21.76 17.82
C PRO A 53 7.07 21.30 17.08
N GLY A 54 7.51 22.08 16.09
CA GLY A 54 8.83 21.92 15.49
C GLY A 54 8.93 21.34 14.09
N LEU A 55 7.83 20.91 13.45
CA LEU A 55 7.91 20.53 12.03
C LEU A 55 7.74 21.76 11.13
N ARG A 56 8.83 22.32 10.63
CA ARG A 56 8.78 23.30 9.56
C ARG A 56 8.32 22.62 8.26
N ARG A 57 7.69 23.38 7.36
CA ARG A 57 7.23 22.89 6.04
C ARG A 57 8.38 22.27 5.21
N SER A 58 9.61 22.74 5.39
CA SER A 58 10.85 22.18 4.84
C SER A 58 11.16 20.79 5.39
N ASP A 59 10.86 20.52 6.68
CA ASP A 59 11.17 19.25 7.32
C ASP A 59 10.19 18.15 6.87
N ALA A 60 8.94 18.51 6.58
CA ALA A 60 7.95 17.59 6.01
C ALA A 60 8.31 17.12 4.58
N VAL A 61 8.86 18.04 3.77
CA VAL A 61 9.35 17.69 2.42
C VAL A 61 10.62 16.83 2.51
N GLY A 62 11.54 17.14 3.42
CA GLY A 62 12.74 16.32 3.66
C GLY A 62 12.41 14.91 4.17
N ILE A 63 11.44 14.79 5.08
CA ILE A 63 10.96 13.49 5.60
C ILE A 63 10.33 12.63 4.49
N GLN A 64 9.60 13.23 3.54
CA GLN A 64 9.01 12.52 2.42
C GLN A 64 10.06 11.90 1.50
N TRP A 65 11.16 12.59 1.25
CA TRP A 65 12.28 12.06 0.46
C TRP A 65 12.98 10.89 1.15
N ASP A 66 13.19 10.96 2.45
CA ASP A 66 13.84 9.88 3.21
C ASP A 66 13.01 8.60 3.24
N THR A 67 11.68 8.70 3.30
CA THR A 67 10.80 7.51 3.34
C THR A 67 10.64 6.82 1.98
N THR A 68 10.82 7.53 0.88
CA THR A 68 10.74 6.94 -0.48
C THR A 68 12.10 6.53 -1.01
N LEU A 69 13.17 7.20 -0.62
CA LEU A 69 14.51 6.97 -1.14
C LEU A 69 15.06 5.59 -0.77
N LEU A 70 14.96 5.17 0.49
CA LEU A 70 15.46 3.86 0.92
C LEU A 70 14.71 2.70 0.22
N PRO A 71 13.36 2.70 0.13
CA PRO A 71 12.62 1.75 -0.71
C PRO A 71 13.08 1.74 -2.16
N THR A 72 13.23 2.91 -2.80
CA THR A 72 13.70 3.01 -4.19
C THR A 72 15.08 2.39 -4.40
N ILE A 73 16.01 2.60 -3.46
CA ILE A 73 17.34 1.97 -3.52
C ILE A 73 17.21 0.46 -3.42
N MET A 74 16.37 -0.06 -2.54
CA MET A 74 16.15 -1.50 -2.39
C MET A 74 15.52 -2.11 -3.64
N THR A 75 14.54 -1.44 -4.25
CA THR A 75 13.96 -1.84 -5.54
C THR A 75 15.01 -1.92 -6.63
N LEU A 76 15.79 -0.86 -6.83
CA LEU A 76 16.87 -0.85 -7.83
C LEU A 76 17.88 -1.98 -7.58
N TRP A 77 18.23 -2.25 -6.33
CA TRP A 77 19.19 -3.32 -6.00
C TRP A 77 18.68 -4.71 -6.36
N HIS A 78 17.36 -4.94 -6.26
CA HIS A 78 16.75 -6.22 -6.56
C HIS A 78 16.37 -6.38 -8.02
N GLU A 79 16.09 -5.29 -8.75
CA GLU A 79 15.54 -5.35 -10.10
C GLU A 79 16.54 -5.01 -11.21
N ASP A 80 17.53 -4.14 -10.93
CA ASP A 80 18.48 -3.70 -11.95
C ASP A 80 19.57 -4.76 -12.18
N PRO A 81 19.72 -5.27 -13.42
CA PRO A 81 20.72 -6.29 -13.75
C PRO A 81 22.16 -5.92 -13.36
N LEU A 82 22.49 -4.63 -13.35
CA LEU A 82 23.82 -4.12 -12.99
C LEU A 82 24.23 -4.47 -11.55
N TYR A 83 23.25 -4.64 -10.65
CA TYR A 83 23.46 -4.91 -9.23
C TYR A 83 23.05 -6.32 -8.82
N ARG A 84 22.85 -7.22 -9.81
CA ARG A 84 22.49 -8.63 -9.60
C ARG A 84 23.62 -9.56 -9.98
N ASP A 85 23.67 -10.71 -9.36
CA ASP A 85 24.61 -11.78 -9.71
C ASP A 85 24.06 -12.68 -10.84
N ALA A 86 24.82 -13.70 -11.23
CA ALA A 86 24.44 -14.65 -12.26
C ALA A 86 23.18 -15.47 -11.91
N SER A 87 22.84 -15.57 -10.62
CA SER A 87 21.62 -16.22 -10.11
C SER A 87 20.45 -15.26 -10.02
N HIS A 88 20.59 -14.07 -10.59
CA HIS A 88 19.59 -13.00 -10.53
C HIS A 88 19.26 -12.53 -9.11
N GLN A 89 20.14 -12.78 -8.13
CA GLN A 89 20.03 -12.26 -6.77
C GLN A 89 20.81 -10.95 -6.63
N PRO A 90 20.40 -10.05 -5.71
CA PRO A 90 21.13 -8.81 -5.51
C PRO A 90 22.54 -9.09 -5.00
N SER A 91 23.52 -8.58 -5.73
CA SER A 91 24.93 -8.74 -5.41
C SER A 91 25.34 -7.98 -4.15
N ARG A 92 26.29 -8.52 -3.38
CA ARG A 92 26.94 -7.73 -2.33
C ARG A 92 27.77 -6.60 -2.95
N LEU A 93 27.68 -5.41 -2.40
CA LEU A 93 28.34 -4.22 -2.93
C LEU A 93 29.31 -3.63 -1.91
N ARG A 94 30.43 -3.08 -2.37
CA ARG A 94 31.23 -2.14 -1.56
C ARG A 94 30.61 -0.76 -1.62
N LEU A 95 30.88 0.08 -0.60
CA LEU A 95 30.42 1.47 -0.66
C LEU A 95 30.94 2.21 -1.90
N ARG A 96 32.21 2.01 -2.22
CA ARG A 96 32.89 2.52 -3.43
C ARG A 96 33.72 1.41 -4.06
N ALA A 97 33.69 1.29 -5.38
CA ALA A 97 34.50 0.37 -6.18
C ALA A 97 34.64 0.93 -7.60
N ARG A 98 35.53 0.33 -8.42
CA ARG A 98 35.65 0.68 -9.86
C ARG A 98 34.48 0.20 -10.70
N GLY A 99 33.77 -0.83 -10.26
CA GLY A 99 32.57 -1.36 -10.88
C GLY A 99 31.29 -1.00 -10.11
N PRO A 100 30.21 -1.80 -10.26
CA PRO A 100 28.97 -1.59 -9.53
C PRO A 100 29.20 -1.48 -8.03
N CYS A 101 28.69 -0.42 -7.42
CA CYS A 101 28.89 -0.14 -5.99
C CYS A 101 27.68 0.55 -5.38
N LEU A 102 27.57 0.49 -4.05
CA LEU A 102 26.46 1.07 -3.32
C LEU A 102 26.34 2.59 -3.53
N ALA A 103 27.46 3.31 -3.63
CA ALA A 103 27.43 4.75 -3.89
C ALA A 103 26.89 5.09 -5.28
N GLN A 104 27.11 4.25 -6.27
CA GLN A 104 26.54 4.42 -7.62
C GLN A 104 25.04 4.12 -7.59
N LEU A 105 24.61 3.04 -6.94
CA LEU A 105 23.22 2.69 -6.76
C LEU A 105 22.45 3.80 -6.04
N ILE A 106 22.99 4.36 -4.94
CA ILE A 106 22.41 5.46 -4.20
C ILE A 106 22.29 6.72 -5.08
N ARG A 107 23.33 7.09 -5.82
CA ARG A 107 23.26 8.24 -6.74
C ARG A 107 22.24 8.07 -7.84
N ARG A 108 22.08 6.85 -8.33
CA ARG A 108 21.07 6.55 -9.36
C ARG A 108 19.63 6.69 -8.84
N ALA A 109 19.41 6.42 -7.56
CA ALA A 109 18.11 6.58 -6.92
C ALA A 109 17.84 8.04 -6.49
N SER A 110 18.86 8.78 -6.06
CA SER A 110 18.69 10.08 -5.37
C SER A 110 19.30 11.29 -6.08
N GLY A 111 20.11 11.07 -7.10
CA GLY A 111 20.85 12.11 -7.80
C GLY A 111 22.01 12.70 -7.00
N ARG A 112 21.77 13.32 -5.85
CA ARG A 112 22.78 14.14 -5.11
C ARG A 112 22.98 13.80 -3.64
N SER A 113 22.38 12.74 -3.11
CA SER A 113 22.50 12.39 -1.69
C SER A 113 23.90 11.88 -1.31
N ASP A 114 24.34 12.15 -0.06
CA ASP A 114 25.58 11.60 0.46
C ASP A 114 25.48 10.07 0.61
N PRO A 115 26.27 9.28 -0.16
CA PRO A 115 26.19 7.84 -0.11
C PRO A 115 26.53 7.23 1.25
N ARG A 116 27.36 7.88 2.07
CA ARG A 116 27.73 7.39 3.41
C ARG A 116 26.56 7.50 4.38
N LEU A 117 25.83 8.61 4.31
CA LEU A 117 24.66 8.86 5.14
C LEU A 117 23.54 7.87 4.81
N ILE A 118 23.25 7.71 3.52
CA ILE A 118 22.20 6.78 3.06
C ILE A 118 22.58 5.32 3.33
N ALA A 119 23.84 4.91 3.12
CA ALA A 119 24.28 3.56 3.46
C ALA A 119 24.12 3.26 4.97
N ARG A 120 24.37 4.25 5.83
CA ARG A 120 24.12 4.14 7.28
C ARG A 120 22.63 3.97 7.58
N ALA A 121 21.77 4.76 6.94
CA ALA A 121 20.31 4.67 7.09
C ALA A 121 19.76 3.30 6.62
N LEU A 122 20.26 2.75 5.51
CA LEU A 122 19.93 1.42 5.04
C LEU A 122 20.31 0.32 6.06
N VAL A 123 21.45 0.45 6.71
CA VAL A 123 21.86 -0.50 7.77
C VAL A 123 21.00 -0.33 9.02
N GLN A 124 20.72 0.90 9.44
CA GLN A 124 19.86 1.20 10.60
C GLN A 124 18.42 0.72 10.41
N SER A 125 17.90 0.76 9.18
CA SER A 125 16.56 0.21 8.87
C SER A 125 16.49 -1.33 8.87
N GLY A 126 17.66 -2.01 9.00
CA GLY A 126 17.76 -3.46 8.91
C GLY A 126 17.49 -4.03 7.50
N ALA A 127 17.29 -3.17 6.49
CA ALA A 127 17.13 -3.61 5.10
C ALA A 127 18.46 -4.11 4.50
N VAL A 128 19.57 -3.57 4.97
CA VAL A 128 20.92 -3.91 4.53
C VAL A 128 21.77 -4.34 5.74
N ARG A 129 22.55 -5.38 5.55
CA ARG A 129 23.56 -5.82 6.52
C ARG A 129 24.95 -5.42 6.02
N ARG A 130 25.78 -4.88 6.93
CA ARG A 130 27.17 -4.59 6.64
C ARG A 130 28.05 -5.71 7.20
N ARG A 131 28.94 -6.27 6.36
CA ARG A 131 29.96 -7.24 6.75
C ARG A 131 31.34 -6.78 6.26
N GLY A 132 32.10 -6.20 7.16
CA GLY A 132 33.38 -5.56 6.82
C GLY A 132 33.18 -4.44 5.77
N PRO A 133 33.82 -4.53 4.58
CA PRO A 133 33.68 -3.53 3.52
C PRO A 133 32.43 -3.75 2.65
N TRP A 134 31.66 -4.84 2.87
CA TRP A 134 30.55 -5.25 2.04
C TRP A 134 29.21 -4.89 2.64
N TYR A 135 28.27 -4.54 1.78
CA TYR A 135 26.85 -4.30 2.05
C TYR A 135 26.04 -5.35 1.30
N GLU A 136 25.11 -6.00 1.99
CA GLU A 136 24.28 -7.09 1.47
C GLU A 136 22.83 -6.81 1.83
N PRO A 137 21.87 -6.94 0.90
CA PRO A 137 20.45 -6.88 1.24
C PRO A 137 20.10 -7.98 2.26
N ALA A 138 19.48 -7.59 3.36
CA ALA A 138 18.98 -8.49 4.39
C ALA A 138 17.48 -8.71 4.28
N ARG A 139 16.77 -7.77 3.67
CA ARG A 139 15.34 -7.79 3.40
C ARG A 139 15.07 -7.11 2.07
N ARG A 140 13.97 -7.48 1.40
CA ARG A 140 13.55 -6.81 0.17
C ARG A 140 12.98 -5.41 0.46
N PHE A 141 12.23 -5.27 1.53
CA PHE A 141 11.56 -4.02 1.90
C PHE A 141 12.18 -3.39 3.13
N VAL A 142 12.12 -2.07 3.18
CA VAL A 142 12.58 -1.26 4.31
C VAL A 142 11.56 -1.36 5.46
N SER A 143 12.04 -1.46 6.70
CA SER A 143 11.22 -1.36 7.90
C SER A 143 11.67 -0.16 8.73
N PHE A 144 10.74 0.64 9.18
CA PHE A 144 11.01 1.86 9.97
C PHE A 144 10.72 1.68 11.47
N LYS A 145 10.49 0.45 11.95
CA LYS A 145 10.04 0.21 13.33
C LYS A 145 11.00 0.78 14.39
N ASP A 146 12.31 0.80 14.11
CA ASP A 146 13.33 1.33 15.03
C ASP A 146 13.69 2.80 14.73
N GLN A 147 12.90 3.49 13.88
CA GLN A 147 13.06 4.87 13.47
C GLN A 147 11.73 5.62 13.61
N PRO A 148 11.35 6.08 14.82
CA PRO A 148 10.01 6.61 15.10
C PRO A 148 9.56 7.73 14.16
N ARG A 149 10.47 8.65 13.79
CA ARG A 149 10.15 9.74 12.86
C ARG A 149 9.87 9.23 11.44
N ALA A 150 10.68 8.32 10.93
CA ALA A 150 10.48 7.72 9.61
C ALA A 150 9.23 6.83 9.60
N ALA A 151 8.98 6.07 10.67
CA ALA A 151 7.75 5.31 10.85
C ALA A 151 6.51 6.19 10.80
N LEU A 152 6.50 7.30 11.56
CA LEU A 152 5.41 8.27 11.54
C LEU A 152 5.19 8.88 10.15
N ALA A 153 6.26 9.31 9.48
CA ALA A 153 6.17 9.88 8.14
C ALA A 153 5.60 8.86 7.13
N HIS A 154 6.04 7.61 7.20
CA HIS A 154 5.52 6.51 6.38
C HIS A 154 4.03 6.24 6.67
N THR A 155 3.63 6.23 7.94
CA THR A 155 2.23 6.07 8.35
C THR A 155 1.36 7.20 7.80
N LEU A 156 1.79 8.46 7.93
CA LEU A 156 1.06 9.61 7.41
C LEU A 156 0.94 9.58 5.87
N MET A 157 1.98 9.15 5.17
CA MET A 157 1.95 8.97 3.73
C MET A 157 0.92 7.88 3.33
N SER A 158 0.93 6.75 4.01
CA SER A 158 -0.01 5.64 3.75
C SER A 158 -1.45 6.04 4.04
N ALA A 159 -1.69 6.72 5.16
CA ALA A 159 -3.02 7.23 5.51
C ALA A 159 -3.53 8.25 4.48
N ARG A 160 -2.67 9.19 4.05
CA ARG A 160 -3.01 10.15 2.99
C ARG A 160 -3.34 9.45 1.66
N ALA A 161 -2.57 8.43 1.27
CA ALA A 161 -2.82 7.67 0.05
C ALA A 161 -4.17 6.94 0.11
N LEU A 162 -4.50 6.30 1.24
CA LEU A 162 -5.80 5.67 1.47
C LEU A 162 -6.95 6.66 1.37
N LEU A 163 -6.84 7.81 2.06
CA LEU A 163 -7.86 8.86 1.99
C LEU A 163 -8.04 9.40 0.57
N GLY A 164 -6.96 9.58 -0.18
CA GLY A 164 -7.01 10.00 -1.59
C GLY A 164 -7.68 8.94 -2.48
N THR A 165 -7.45 7.65 -2.23
CA THR A 165 -8.15 6.56 -2.92
C THR A 165 -9.64 6.60 -2.65
N ILE A 166 -10.05 6.76 -1.40
CA ILE A 166 -11.46 6.87 -0.99
C ILE A 166 -12.10 8.11 -1.65
N GLU A 167 -11.44 9.27 -1.56
CA GLU A 167 -11.92 10.51 -2.19
C GLU A 167 -12.11 10.34 -3.70
N HIS A 168 -11.12 9.75 -4.39
CA HIS A 168 -11.22 9.45 -5.82
C HIS A 168 -12.43 8.55 -6.13
N ASN A 169 -12.57 7.44 -5.41
CA ASN A 169 -13.65 6.48 -5.62
C ASN A 169 -15.03 7.06 -5.36
N LEU A 170 -15.16 7.99 -4.40
CA LEU A 170 -16.42 8.67 -4.12
C LEU A 170 -16.87 9.64 -5.24
N HIS A 171 -15.92 10.18 -6.02
CA HIS A 171 -16.19 11.10 -7.12
C HIS A 171 -16.16 10.44 -8.49
N THR A 172 -15.75 9.20 -8.59
CA THR A 172 -15.66 8.44 -9.84
C THR A 172 -17.00 7.80 -10.17
N SER A 173 -17.56 8.13 -11.30
CA SER A 173 -18.84 7.59 -11.78
C SER A 173 -18.69 6.27 -12.54
N ASP A 174 -17.55 6.05 -13.21
CA ASP A 174 -17.26 4.82 -13.94
C ASP A 174 -16.52 3.82 -13.01
N PRO A 175 -17.10 2.65 -12.73
CA PRO A 175 -16.44 1.61 -11.93
C PRO A 175 -15.09 1.15 -12.48
N ARG A 176 -14.80 1.37 -13.77
CA ARG A 176 -13.52 0.99 -14.40
C ARG A 176 -12.38 1.94 -14.03
N GLU A 177 -12.71 3.16 -13.65
CA GLU A 177 -11.74 4.18 -13.22
C GLU A 177 -11.50 4.14 -11.71
N ALA A 178 -12.33 3.40 -10.97
CA ALA A 178 -12.18 3.28 -9.53
C ALA A 178 -10.84 2.58 -9.16
N LEU A 179 -10.14 3.18 -8.20
CA LEU A 179 -8.92 2.60 -7.63
C LEU A 179 -9.27 1.41 -6.73
N LEU A 180 -8.31 0.50 -6.59
CA LEU A 180 -8.50 -0.67 -5.74
C LEU A 180 -8.60 -0.26 -4.27
N GLU A 181 -9.74 -0.55 -3.66
CA GLU A 181 -10.00 -0.43 -2.23
C GLU A 181 -10.72 -1.69 -1.78
N ARG A 182 -10.03 -2.59 -1.12
CA ARG A 182 -10.59 -3.87 -0.67
C ARG A 182 -10.03 -4.24 0.68
N VAL A 183 -10.91 -4.78 1.53
CA VAL A 183 -10.57 -5.29 2.85
C VAL A 183 -11.08 -6.73 2.96
N ALA A 184 -10.28 -7.62 3.52
CA ALA A 184 -10.67 -8.96 3.93
C ALA A 184 -10.43 -9.10 5.43
N PHE A 185 -11.44 -9.52 6.19
CA PHE A 185 -11.31 -9.74 7.61
C PHE A 185 -12.14 -10.94 8.07
N ASN A 186 -11.79 -11.49 9.22
CA ASN A 186 -12.52 -12.57 9.86
C ASN A 186 -12.44 -12.41 11.38
N SER A 187 -13.59 -12.27 12.04
CA SER A 187 -13.69 -12.06 13.50
C SER A 187 -13.62 -13.36 14.32
N ARG A 188 -13.36 -14.51 13.68
CA ARG A 188 -13.38 -15.84 14.35
C ARG A 188 -12.02 -16.55 14.31
N ILE A 189 -10.93 -15.81 14.21
CA ILE A 189 -9.59 -16.39 14.23
C ILE A 189 -9.19 -16.69 15.67
N PRO A 190 -8.90 -17.96 16.03
CA PRO A 190 -8.39 -18.28 17.36
C PRO A 190 -7.05 -17.62 17.63
N VAL A 191 -6.83 -17.10 18.84
CA VAL A 191 -5.56 -16.47 19.24
C VAL A 191 -4.37 -17.40 18.99
N SER A 192 -4.50 -18.70 19.20
CA SER A 192 -3.47 -19.69 18.92
C SER A 192 -3.05 -19.79 17.45
N ALA A 193 -3.91 -19.38 16.52
CA ALA A 193 -3.63 -19.39 15.09
C ALA A 193 -2.94 -18.10 14.60
N LEU A 194 -2.94 -17.01 15.38
CA LEU A 194 -2.39 -15.70 14.97
C LEU A 194 -0.96 -15.78 14.43
N PRO A 195 0.01 -16.49 15.06
CA PRO A 195 1.37 -16.54 14.52
C PRO A 195 1.44 -17.16 13.12
N THR A 196 0.55 -18.09 12.80
CA THR A 196 0.48 -18.73 11.47
C THR A 196 -0.18 -17.80 10.46
N VAL A 197 -1.29 -17.16 10.85
CA VAL A 197 -2.01 -16.17 10.02
C VAL A 197 -1.08 -14.99 9.69
N HIS A 198 -0.38 -14.43 10.67
CA HIS A 198 0.56 -13.32 10.45
C HIS A 198 1.69 -13.71 9.48
N ARG A 199 2.29 -14.91 9.64
CA ARG A 199 3.33 -15.39 8.70
C ARG A 199 2.78 -15.53 7.29
N TYR A 200 1.55 -16.05 7.15
CA TYR A 200 0.90 -16.20 5.86
C TYR A 200 0.65 -14.82 5.21
N MET A 201 -0.05 -13.91 5.91
CA MET A 201 -0.35 -12.57 5.40
C MET A 201 0.91 -11.81 5.02
N LYS A 202 1.95 -11.89 5.87
CA LYS A 202 3.23 -11.25 5.56
C LYS A 202 3.86 -11.79 4.28
N ARG A 203 3.92 -13.11 4.12
CA ARG A 203 4.51 -13.74 2.93
C ARG A 203 3.74 -13.36 1.66
N GLU A 204 2.42 -13.46 1.67
CA GLU A 204 1.60 -13.14 0.51
C GLU A 204 1.63 -11.64 0.19
N GLY A 205 1.59 -10.79 1.22
CA GLY A 205 1.75 -9.34 1.06
C GLY A 205 3.10 -8.96 0.46
N ASP A 206 4.20 -9.51 0.99
CA ASP A 206 5.56 -9.28 0.47
C ASP A 206 5.67 -9.74 -1.01
N ASN A 207 5.08 -10.90 -1.36
CA ASN A 207 5.08 -11.42 -2.73
C ASN A 207 4.27 -10.52 -3.69
N LEU A 208 3.10 -10.05 -3.25
CA LEU A 208 2.26 -9.16 -4.03
C LEU A 208 2.96 -7.82 -4.28
N LEU A 209 3.49 -7.21 -3.22
CA LEU A 209 4.23 -5.95 -3.31
C LEU A 209 5.43 -6.08 -4.24
N ALA A 210 6.18 -7.19 -4.18
CA ALA A 210 7.31 -7.43 -5.07
C ALA A 210 6.91 -7.49 -6.54
N ARG A 211 5.77 -8.12 -6.87
CA ARG A 211 5.28 -8.18 -8.25
C ARG A 211 4.82 -6.83 -8.77
N ILE A 212 4.12 -6.06 -7.93
CA ILE A 212 3.66 -4.71 -8.28
C ILE A 212 4.84 -3.77 -8.47
N ASP A 213 5.80 -3.79 -7.55
CA ASP A 213 7.02 -2.98 -7.61
C ASP A 213 7.79 -3.22 -8.92
N ALA A 214 8.03 -4.50 -9.27
CA ALA A 214 8.67 -4.87 -10.53
C ALA A 214 7.85 -4.44 -11.76
N TYR A 215 6.52 -4.46 -11.69
CA TYR A 215 5.66 -3.98 -12.77
C TYR A 215 5.77 -2.45 -12.94
N LEU A 216 5.68 -1.69 -11.85
CA LEU A 216 5.80 -0.22 -11.86
C LEU A 216 7.17 0.20 -12.40
N LYS A 217 8.24 -0.48 -12.00
CA LYS A 217 9.59 -0.22 -12.49
C LYS A 217 9.72 -0.38 -14.01
N ARG A 218 9.06 -1.38 -14.61
CA ARG A 218 9.06 -1.56 -16.07
C ARG A 218 8.28 -0.48 -16.83
N ARG A 219 7.43 0.26 -16.13
CA ARG A 219 6.61 1.36 -16.68
C ARG A 219 7.18 2.74 -16.38
N GLU A 220 8.31 2.81 -15.68
CA GLU A 220 8.99 4.07 -15.42
C GLU A 220 9.40 4.74 -16.73
N GLY A 221 8.89 5.94 -16.97
CA GLY A 221 9.22 6.75 -18.13
C GLY A 221 10.64 7.32 -18.05
N LEU A 222 11.17 7.73 -19.20
CA LEU A 222 12.43 8.49 -19.25
C LEU A 222 12.18 9.89 -18.71
N ALA A 223 13.10 10.38 -17.86
CA ALA A 223 13.01 11.72 -17.30
C ALA A 223 12.92 12.78 -18.41
N GLY A 224 11.86 13.61 -18.36
CA GLY A 224 11.65 14.71 -19.30
C GLY A 224 10.98 14.34 -20.63
N SER A 225 10.59 13.08 -20.85
CA SER A 225 9.91 12.67 -22.08
C SER A 225 8.41 13.01 -22.07
N GLU A 226 7.78 12.93 -20.90
CA GLU A 226 6.36 13.22 -20.68
C GLU A 226 6.07 13.56 -19.22
N PRO A 227 4.89 14.15 -18.89
CA PRO A 227 4.47 14.35 -17.51
C PRO A 227 4.39 13.04 -16.75
N THR A 228 4.91 13.01 -15.52
CA THR A 228 4.91 11.83 -14.66
C THR A 228 4.04 12.04 -13.43
N VAL A 229 3.48 10.97 -12.90
CA VAL A 229 2.69 10.96 -11.66
C VAL A 229 3.24 9.92 -10.69
N LEU A 230 3.06 10.17 -9.39
CA LEU A 230 3.36 9.19 -8.36
C LEU A 230 2.24 8.15 -8.30
N VAL A 231 2.56 6.90 -8.62
CA VAL A 231 1.67 5.76 -8.48
C VAL A 231 2.24 4.82 -7.43
N GLY A 232 1.40 4.30 -6.55
CA GLY A 232 1.81 3.37 -5.52
C GLY A 232 0.73 2.36 -5.16
N PHE A 233 1.15 1.32 -4.47
CA PHE A 233 0.29 0.30 -3.88
C PHE A 233 0.76 0.05 -2.46
N ALA A 234 -0.16 0.04 -1.49
CA ALA A 234 0.13 -0.26 -0.10
C ALA A 234 -0.68 -1.47 0.36
N ALA A 235 -0.07 -2.31 1.18
CA ALA A 235 -0.72 -3.42 1.86
C ALA A 235 -0.33 -3.39 3.34
N PHE A 236 -1.29 -3.60 4.21
CA PHE A 236 -1.09 -3.70 5.65
C PHE A 236 -2.01 -4.75 6.24
N ALA A 237 -1.55 -5.42 7.30
CA ALA A 237 -2.36 -6.30 8.11
C ALA A 237 -2.71 -5.60 9.43
N PHE A 238 -3.87 -5.91 9.98
CA PHE A 238 -4.35 -5.37 11.25
C PHE A 238 -4.98 -6.47 12.10
N GLU A 239 -5.02 -6.24 13.39
CA GLU A 239 -5.78 -7.02 14.39
C GLU A 239 -6.35 -6.05 15.43
N ASP A 240 -7.53 -6.37 15.98
CA ASP A 240 -8.22 -5.66 17.08
C ASP A 240 -8.30 -6.55 18.32
#